data_7d32041b8f69f502e6a739e5ed7648cd
#
_entry.id   7d32041b8f69f502e6a739e5ed7648cd
#
_cell.length_a   1.000
_cell.length_b   1.000
_cell.length_c   1.000
_cell.angle_alpha   90.00
_cell.angle_beta   90.00
_cell.angle_gamma   90.00
#
_symmetry.space_group_name_H-M   'P 1'
#
loop_
_entity.id
_entity.type
_entity.pdbx_description
1 polymer ?
#
loop_
_entity_poly.entity_id
_entity_poly.type
_entity_poly.pdbx_seq_one_letter_code
_entity_poly.pdbx_strand_id
1 'polypeptide(L)'
;MKKSNKVIAVTLVFTLLLTYLVVPSFAVSGNIPDDVVAMSSQVAVEIEQEGIVLLKNVDETLPLAGKKVNVFGAASVVPLLGGAGSGAITTHDPVYFYEALEESGIVYNTELMELYDEYCSSDEILKTGSTVFNNLLQLLLAKSALNEMNPDMLTDDVMARAKNFSDTAIIVIGRTSAENSDLSPEILSLSDAERAMVDKVASTFSEVIVLFNIGNVMEMGFLDEYESIKAAAIIWIPGEFGMRAVGQMLNGEVNPSGRLADTVAYSIYDHPSTQNFGTYEYDGGEYYVEYQEGIYVGYRYFET
;
A
#
# COMPACT_ATOMS: atom_id res chain seq x y z
N MET A 1 -36.04 21.94 34.55
CA MET A 1 -35.41 20.60 34.62
C MET A 1 -34.83 20.06 33.29
N LYS A 2 -35.46 20.18 32.12
CA LYS A 2 -34.93 19.64 30.86
C LYS A 2 -33.62 20.29 30.32
N LYS A 3 -33.32 21.55 30.67
CA LYS A 3 -32.06 22.21 30.22
C LYS A 3 -30.83 21.75 31.01
N SER A 4 -31.01 21.45 32.31
CA SER A 4 -29.91 20.99 33.18
C SER A 4 -29.37 19.63 32.78
N ASN A 5 -30.25 18.69 32.37
CA ASN A 5 -29.83 17.35 31.99
C ASN A 5 -29.04 17.32 30.66
N LYS A 6 -29.30 18.25 29.73
CA LYS A 6 -28.54 18.37 28.48
C LYS A 6 -27.13 18.93 28.74
N VAL A 7 -26.99 19.88 29.64
CA VAL A 7 -25.67 20.43 30.02
C VAL A 7 -24.83 19.36 30.70
N ILE A 8 -25.43 18.60 31.65
CA ILE A 8 -24.74 17.51 32.36
C ILE A 8 -24.29 16.41 31.35
N ALA A 9 -25.15 16.04 30.40
CA ALA A 9 -24.79 15.04 29.39
C ALA A 9 -23.64 15.52 28.46
N VAL A 10 -23.66 16.76 28.01
CA VAL A 10 -22.58 17.35 27.19
C VAL A 10 -21.29 17.45 27.98
N THR A 11 -21.35 17.85 29.26
CA THR A 11 -20.17 17.93 30.13
C THR A 11 -19.59 16.53 30.39
N LEU A 12 -20.42 15.50 30.61
CA LEU A 12 -19.98 14.12 30.79
C LEU A 12 -19.32 13.55 29.52
N VAL A 13 -19.89 13.80 28.35
CA VAL A 13 -19.29 13.39 27.07
C VAL A 13 -17.98 14.13 26.83
N PHE A 14 -17.90 15.43 27.14
CA PHE A 14 -16.65 16.19 27.03
C PHE A 14 -15.59 15.74 28.04
N THR A 15 -15.99 15.38 29.25
CA THR A 15 -15.06 14.86 30.28
C THR A 15 -14.57 13.45 29.89
N LEU A 16 -15.46 12.59 29.34
CA LEU A 16 -15.10 11.28 28.81
C LEU A 16 -14.16 11.40 27.59
N LEU A 17 -14.42 12.33 26.67
CA LEU A 17 -13.53 12.62 25.56
C LEU A 17 -12.16 13.18 26.05
N LEU A 18 -12.16 14.06 27.05
CA LEU A 18 -10.92 14.59 27.65
C LEU A 18 -10.16 13.51 28.41
N THR A 19 -10.83 12.58 29.10
CA THR A 19 -10.14 11.45 29.76
C THR A 19 -9.59 10.45 28.75
N TYR A 20 -10.24 10.28 27.59
CA TYR A 20 -9.68 9.48 26.50
C TYR A 20 -8.49 10.15 25.81
N LEU A 21 -8.47 11.51 25.75
CA LEU A 21 -7.36 12.30 25.21
C LEU A 21 -6.20 12.47 26.21
N VAL A 22 -6.41 12.19 27.49
CA VAL A 22 -5.41 12.38 28.59
C VAL A 22 -5.13 11.07 29.33
N VAL A 23 -5.47 9.91 28.75
CA VAL A 23 -4.81 8.68 29.20
C VAL A 23 -3.37 8.82 28.73
N PRO A 24 -2.40 9.17 29.62
CA PRO A 24 -1.01 9.02 29.23
C PRO A 24 -0.88 7.55 28.89
N SER A 25 -0.61 7.26 27.65
CA SER A 25 0.00 5.99 27.30
C SER A 25 1.22 5.93 28.20
N PHE A 26 1.19 5.13 29.25
CA PHE A 26 2.39 4.67 29.89
C PHE A 26 3.07 3.73 28.91
N ALA A 27 3.44 4.26 27.73
CA ALA A 27 4.52 3.71 26.99
C ALA A 27 5.69 3.75 27.96
N VAL A 28 6.17 2.59 28.34
CA VAL A 28 7.43 2.47 29.04
C VAL A 28 8.43 3.19 28.14
N SER A 29 8.75 4.45 28.46
CA SER A 29 9.80 5.21 27.81
C SER A 29 11.14 4.72 28.37
N GLY A 30 11.39 3.43 28.26
CA GLY A 30 12.71 2.87 28.35
C GLY A 30 13.34 2.99 26.98
N ASN A 31 14.50 3.62 26.88
CA ASN A 31 15.28 3.53 25.66
C ASN A 31 15.51 2.05 25.37
N ILE A 32 14.99 1.58 24.22
CA ILE A 32 15.31 0.23 23.75
C ILE A 32 16.83 0.23 23.49
N PRO A 33 17.57 -0.75 24.02
CA PRO A 33 19.01 -0.83 23.77
C PRO A 33 19.32 -0.90 22.26
N ASP A 34 20.36 -0.21 21.82
CA ASP A 34 20.73 -0.09 20.40
C ASP A 34 20.99 -1.47 19.75
N ASP A 35 21.53 -2.43 20.49
CA ASP A 35 21.73 -3.79 20.03
C ASP A 35 20.41 -4.54 19.77
N VAL A 36 19.38 -4.26 20.56
CA VAL A 36 18.03 -4.81 20.35
C VAL A 36 17.39 -4.19 19.12
N VAL A 37 17.55 -2.88 18.93
CA VAL A 37 17.06 -2.19 17.70
C VAL A 37 17.75 -2.76 16.46
N ALA A 38 19.10 -2.89 16.49
CA ALA A 38 19.87 -3.44 15.38
C ALA A 38 19.45 -4.88 15.03
N MET A 39 19.28 -5.73 16.05
CA MET A 39 18.81 -7.10 15.84
C MET A 39 17.39 -7.14 15.28
N SER A 40 16.48 -6.32 15.81
CA SER A 40 15.09 -6.26 15.34
C SER A 40 15.00 -5.76 13.90
N SER A 41 15.83 -4.76 13.53
CA SER A 41 15.86 -4.27 12.15
C SER A 41 16.36 -5.32 11.17
N GLN A 42 17.39 -6.09 11.55
CA GLN A 42 17.89 -7.19 10.72
C GLN A 42 16.80 -8.26 10.52
N VAL A 43 16.14 -8.69 11.59
CA VAL A 43 15.05 -9.69 11.53
C VAL A 43 13.89 -9.17 10.67
N ALA A 44 13.54 -7.88 10.76
CA ALA A 44 12.48 -7.28 9.93
C ALA A 44 12.85 -7.34 8.43
N VAL A 45 14.10 -7.08 8.07
CA VAL A 45 14.58 -7.22 6.69
C VAL A 45 14.53 -8.69 6.24
N GLU A 46 14.99 -9.63 7.07
CA GLU A 46 14.94 -11.06 6.76
C GLU A 46 13.50 -11.56 6.55
N ILE A 47 12.55 -11.11 7.38
CA ILE A 47 11.11 -11.43 7.22
C ILE A 47 10.60 -10.93 5.86
N GLU A 48 10.94 -9.72 5.47
CA GLU A 48 10.52 -9.17 4.20
C GLU A 48 11.18 -9.88 3.01
N GLN A 49 12.47 -10.24 3.09
CA GLN A 49 13.17 -11.04 2.08
C GLN A 49 12.46 -12.37 1.81
N GLU A 50 11.99 -13.03 2.87
CA GLU A 50 11.23 -14.29 2.78
C GLU A 50 9.76 -14.05 2.37
N GLY A 51 9.21 -12.87 2.66
CA GLY A 51 7.81 -12.51 2.45
C GLY A 51 7.49 -12.05 1.03
N ILE A 52 8.40 -11.37 0.35
CA ILE A 52 8.18 -10.85 -1.01
C ILE A 52 7.76 -11.98 -1.95
N VAL A 53 6.67 -11.75 -2.70
CA VAL A 53 6.15 -12.71 -3.69
C VAL A 53 6.41 -12.19 -5.09
N LEU A 54 7.27 -12.88 -5.84
CA LEU A 54 7.49 -12.62 -7.26
C LEU A 54 6.34 -13.24 -8.07
N LEU A 55 5.51 -12.41 -8.68
CA LEU A 55 4.34 -12.83 -9.46
C LEU A 55 4.69 -13.11 -10.94
N LYS A 56 5.56 -12.26 -11.50
CA LYS A 56 5.92 -12.26 -12.91
C LYS A 56 7.37 -11.82 -13.07
N ASN A 57 8.14 -12.48 -13.92
CA ASN A 57 9.47 -12.05 -14.34
C ASN A 57 9.79 -12.64 -15.73
N VAL A 58 9.47 -11.88 -16.76
CA VAL A 58 9.64 -12.26 -18.17
C VAL A 58 10.94 -11.66 -18.69
N ASP A 59 11.62 -12.38 -19.55
CA ASP A 59 12.86 -11.95 -20.21
C ASP A 59 13.97 -11.54 -19.23
N GLU A 60 14.01 -12.13 -18.02
CA GLU A 60 15.00 -11.80 -16.98
C GLU A 60 15.05 -10.30 -16.67
N THR A 61 13.87 -9.62 -16.65
CA THR A 61 13.76 -8.19 -16.38
C THR A 61 14.31 -7.84 -14.99
N LEU A 62 14.07 -8.70 -14.01
CA LEU A 62 14.71 -8.69 -12.70
C LEU A 62 15.77 -9.81 -12.63
N PRO A 63 16.92 -9.54 -11.96
CA PRO A 63 17.30 -8.29 -11.31
C PRO A 63 17.65 -7.18 -12.30
N LEU A 64 17.62 -5.93 -11.80
CA LEU A 64 17.85 -4.73 -12.62
C LEU A 64 19.26 -4.65 -13.23
N ALA A 65 20.23 -5.37 -12.68
CA ALA A 65 21.59 -5.53 -13.25
C ALA A 65 22.26 -4.19 -13.63
N GLY A 66 22.13 -3.17 -12.80
CA GLY A 66 22.70 -1.82 -13.01
C GLY A 66 21.89 -0.93 -13.96
N LYS A 67 20.69 -1.34 -14.37
CA LYS A 67 19.77 -0.45 -15.11
C LYS A 67 19.35 0.73 -14.25
N LYS A 68 19.17 1.89 -14.92
CA LYS A 68 18.52 3.05 -14.30
C LYS A 68 17.00 2.87 -14.39
N VAL A 69 16.26 3.45 -13.45
CA VAL A 69 14.82 3.31 -13.39
C VAL A 69 14.08 4.65 -13.29
N ASN A 70 12.93 4.74 -13.94
CA ASN A 70 11.92 5.73 -13.66
C ASN A 70 10.92 5.14 -12.67
N VAL A 71 10.51 5.89 -11.65
CA VAL A 71 9.56 5.38 -10.66
C VAL A 71 8.29 6.22 -10.67
N PHE A 72 7.15 5.54 -10.75
CA PHE A 72 5.81 6.12 -10.82
C PHE A 72 4.96 5.58 -9.67
N GLY A 73 3.95 6.35 -9.28
CA GLY A 73 2.99 5.98 -8.24
C GLY A 73 3.25 6.70 -6.92
N ALA A 74 2.19 7.28 -6.33
CA ALA A 74 2.25 8.00 -5.06
C ALA A 74 2.83 7.15 -3.91
N ALA A 75 2.62 5.82 -3.95
CA ALA A 75 3.17 4.88 -2.98
C ALA A 75 4.71 4.76 -3.03
N SER A 76 5.37 5.26 -4.08
CA SER A 76 6.84 5.30 -4.13
C SER A 76 7.43 6.36 -3.20
N VAL A 77 6.73 7.47 -2.99
CA VAL A 77 7.14 8.57 -2.10
C VAL A 77 6.54 8.40 -0.71
N VAL A 78 5.28 7.97 -0.64
CA VAL A 78 4.57 7.71 0.63
C VAL A 78 4.23 6.22 0.73
N PRO A 79 5.24 5.35 0.95
CA PRO A 79 4.99 3.93 1.05
C PRO A 79 4.18 3.60 2.30
N LEU A 80 3.38 2.55 2.20
CA LEU A 80 2.63 2.01 3.31
C LEU A 80 3.56 1.13 4.15
N LEU A 81 3.99 1.63 5.29
CA LEU A 81 4.87 0.92 6.22
C LEU A 81 4.09 0.18 7.32
N GLY A 82 2.83 0.54 7.54
CA GLY A 82 1.94 -0.06 8.53
C GLY A 82 0.49 0.00 8.08
N GLY A 83 -0.36 -0.76 8.74
CA GLY A 83 -1.81 -0.71 8.56
C GLY A 83 -2.46 0.40 9.37
N ALA A 84 -3.80 0.45 9.36
CA ALA A 84 -4.60 1.31 10.22
C ALA A 84 -5.14 0.52 11.43
N GLY A 85 -5.64 1.24 12.44
CA GLY A 85 -6.19 0.63 13.65
C GLY A 85 -5.11 -0.05 14.50
N SER A 86 -5.32 -1.29 14.92
CA SER A 86 -4.36 -2.06 15.73
C SER A 86 -3.12 -2.47 14.94
N GLY A 87 -3.17 -2.45 13.62
CA GLY A 87 -2.02 -2.67 12.73
C GLY A 87 -1.17 -1.42 12.47
N ALA A 88 -1.54 -0.27 13.06
CA ALA A 88 -0.76 0.95 12.91
C ALA A 88 0.58 0.84 13.65
N ILE A 89 1.63 1.31 12.99
CA ILE A 89 2.97 1.36 13.57
C ILE A 89 3.38 2.81 13.84
N THR A 90 4.25 2.99 14.82
CA THR A 90 4.99 4.24 15.02
C THR A 90 6.41 3.99 14.58
N THR A 91 6.84 4.66 13.54
CA THR A 91 8.21 4.59 13.03
C THR A 91 9.07 5.66 13.69
N HIS A 92 10.35 5.37 13.85
CA HIS A 92 11.34 6.30 14.42
C HIS A 92 12.35 6.74 13.36
N ASP A 93 12.85 5.78 12.57
CA ASP A 93 13.84 6.01 11.51
C ASP A 93 13.55 5.03 10.36
N PRO A 94 12.41 5.21 9.66
CA PRO A 94 11.97 4.26 8.64
C PRO A 94 12.82 4.40 7.38
N VAL A 95 13.08 3.26 6.75
CA VAL A 95 13.68 3.22 5.42
C VAL A 95 12.58 3.35 4.38
N TYR A 96 12.64 4.40 3.58
CA TYR A 96 11.72 4.65 2.50
C TYR A 96 12.18 4.01 1.18
N PHE A 97 11.30 3.97 0.19
CA PHE A 97 11.55 3.27 -1.06
C PHE A 97 12.78 3.80 -1.81
N TYR A 98 12.92 5.12 -1.94
CA TYR A 98 14.06 5.72 -2.64
C TYR A 98 15.38 5.52 -1.89
N GLU A 99 15.36 5.54 -0.56
CA GLU A 99 16.53 5.21 0.27
C GLU A 99 16.95 3.75 0.07
N ALA A 100 15.99 2.82 0.00
CA ALA A 100 16.26 1.42 -0.30
C ALA A 100 16.87 1.22 -1.69
N LEU A 101 16.46 2.02 -2.69
CA LEU A 101 17.08 2.03 -4.02
C LEU A 101 18.53 2.51 -3.95
N GLU A 102 18.82 3.59 -3.21
CA GLU A 102 20.15 4.15 -3.01
C GLU A 102 21.08 3.15 -2.30
N GLU A 103 20.63 2.57 -1.19
CA GLU A 103 21.38 1.54 -0.43
C GLU A 103 21.72 0.32 -1.33
N SER A 104 20.83 0.01 -2.29
CA SER A 104 21.02 -1.09 -3.25
C SER A 104 21.77 -0.69 -4.53
N GLY A 105 22.26 0.56 -4.60
CA GLY A 105 23.02 1.06 -5.75
C GLY A 105 22.19 1.25 -7.02
N ILE A 106 20.86 1.35 -6.91
CA ILE A 106 19.96 1.55 -8.04
C ILE A 106 19.80 3.04 -8.32
N VAL A 107 20.11 3.46 -9.55
CA VAL A 107 19.99 4.85 -10.00
C VAL A 107 18.58 5.11 -10.50
N TYR A 108 17.90 6.06 -9.90
CA TYR A 108 16.54 6.45 -10.29
C TYR A 108 16.45 7.88 -10.82
N ASN A 109 15.35 8.22 -11.48
CA ASN A 109 15.08 9.54 -12.04
C ASN A 109 14.62 10.50 -10.93
N THR A 110 15.51 11.39 -10.50
CA THR A 110 15.24 12.36 -9.43
C THR A 110 14.21 13.41 -9.82
N GLU A 111 14.13 13.82 -11.10
CA GLU A 111 13.13 14.79 -11.57
C GLU A 111 11.72 14.21 -11.40
N LEU A 112 11.55 12.92 -11.69
CA LEU A 112 10.26 12.27 -11.53
C LEU A 112 9.93 12.04 -10.05
N MET A 113 10.92 11.70 -9.23
CA MET A 113 10.77 11.60 -7.78
C MET A 113 10.32 12.94 -7.19
N GLU A 114 10.95 14.06 -7.57
CA GLU A 114 10.59 15.40 -7.10
C GLU A 114 9.16 15.79 -7.52
N LEU A 115 8.72 15.41 -8.71
CA LEU A 115 7.34 15.65 -9.17
C LEU A 115 6.30 14.93 -8.27
N TYR A 116 6.58 13.67 -7.92
CA TYR A 116 5.71 12.91 -7.01
C TYR A 116 5.80 13.42 -5.57
N ASP A 117 6.98 13.85 -5.10
CA ASP A 117 7.16 14.43 -3.77
C ASP A 117 6.39 15.75 -3.64
N GLU A 118 6.45 16.63 -4.64
CA GLU A 118 5.67 17.87 -4.68
C GLU A 118 4.16 17.57 -4.62
N TYR A 119 3.69 16.58 -5.40
CA TYR A 119 2.30 16.16 -5.37
C TYR A 119 1.91 15.62 -3.99
N CYS A 120 2.69 14.70 -3.41
CA CYS A 120 2.41 14.08 -2.12
C CYS A 120 2.52 15.07 -0.96
N SER A 121 3.36 16.08 -1.05
CA SER A 121 3.49 17.16 -0.07
C SER A 121 2.40 18.23 -0.22
N SER A 122 1.71 18.25 -1.37
CA SER A 122 0.59 19.14 -1.57
C SER A 122 -0.58 18.74 -0.68
N ASP A 123 -1.37 19.75 -0.30
CA ASP A 123 -2.50 19.59 0.63
C ASP A 123 -3.57 18.54 0.26
N GLU A 124 -3.50 17.92 -0.90
CA GLU A 124 -4.52 17.01 -1.41
C GLU A 124 -4.43 15.58 -0.85
N ILE A 125 -3.22 15.13 -0.49
CA ILE A 125 -3.00 13.77 0.03
C ILE A 125 -2.89 13.71 1.56
N LEU A 126 -2.18 14.67 2.18
CA LEU A 126 -1.73 14.59 3.57
C LEU A 126 -2.16 15.76 4.46
N LYS A 127 -3.21 16.50 4.14
CA LYS A 127 -3.73 17.63 4.95
C LYS A 127 -4.17 17.26 6.35
N THR A 128 -3.27 16.65 7.12
CA THR A 128 -3.54 16.47 8.55
C THR A 128 -2.26 16.51 9.37
N GLY A 129 -2.01 17.66 9.94
CA GLY A 129 -0.80 18.04 10.64
C GLY A 129 -0.58 17.46 12.04
N SER A 130 -0.98 16.24 12.33
CA SER A 130 -0.64 15.53 13.58
C SER A 130 -0.80 14.03 13.38
N THR A 131 0.22 13.26 13.71
CA THR A 131 0.20 11.79 13.57
C THR A 131 -1.00 11.13 14.26
N VAL A 132 -1.39 11.62 15.45
CA VAL A 132 -2.54 11.10 16.20
C VAL A 132 -3.87 11.47 15.52
N PHE A 133 -3.97 12.69 15.02
CA PHE A 133 -5.17 13.16 14.31
C PHE A 133 -5.29 12.50 12.94
N ASN A 134 -4.19 12.26 12.26
CA ASN A 134 -4.14 11.52 11.00
C ASN A 134 -4.58 10.07 11.17
N ASN A 135 -4.10 9.37 12.17
CA ASN A 135 -4.51 7.99 12.46
C ASN A 135 -6.00 7.92 12.79
N LEU A 136 -6.52 8.87 13.57
CA LEU A 136 -7.95 8.94 13.90
C LEU A 136 -8.79 9.31 12.67
N LEU A 137 -8.32 10.23 11.83
CA LEU A 137 -9.02 10.63 10.62
C LEU A 137 -8.98 9.55 9.54
N GLN A 138 -7.86 8.83 9.37
CA GLN A 138 -7.77 7.65 8.51
C GLN A 138 -8.72 6.55 8.98
N LEU A 139 -8.80 6.32 10.29
CA LEU A 139 -9.76 5.38 10.88
C LEU A 139 -11.21 5.79 10.63
N LEU A 140 -11.52 7.10 10.70
CA LEU A 140 -12.88 7.64 10.49
C LEU A 140 -13.27 7.74 9.01
N LEU A 141 -12.31 7.95 8.11
CA LEU A 141 -12.58 8.15 6.68
C LEU A 141 -12.41 6.88 5.85
N ALA A 142 -11.90 5.79 6.45
CA ALA A 142 -11.70 4.47 5.80
C ALA A 142 -11.06 4.57 4.40
N LYS A 143 -10.16 5.53 4.17
CA LYS A 143 -9.44 5.65 2.90
C LYS A 143 -8.38 4.58 2.83
N SER A 144 -8.69 3.51 2.13
CA SER A 144 -7.84 2.32 1.99
C SER A 144 -6.91 2.36 0.77
N ALA A 145 -7.01 3.40 -0.06
CA ALA A 145 -6.12 3.63 -1.18
C ALA A 145 -5.47 5.02 -1.06
N LEU A 146 -4.21 5.13 -1.47
CA LEU A 146 -3.60 6.42 -1.71
C LEU A 146 -4.23 7.05 -2.95
N ASN A 147 -4.49 8.36 -2.91
CA ASN A 147 -4.90 9.05 -4.12
C ASN A 147 -3.70 9.12 -5.07
N GLU A 148 -3.83 8.53 -6.25
CA GLU A 148 -2.81 8.64 -7.28
C GLU A 148 -2.83 10.05 -7.89
N MET A 149 -1.66 10.51 -8.33
CA MET A 149 -1.46 11.79 -8.98
C MET A 149 -2.34 11.88 -10.24
N ASN A 150 -2.93 13.08 -10.47
CA ASN A 150 -3.67 13.30 -11.71
C ASN A 150 -2.75 13.00 -12.92
N PRO A 151 -3.12 12.05 -13.78
CA PRO A 151 -2.30 11.62 -14.92
C PRO A 151 -2.00 12.74 -15.93
N ASP A 152 -2.73 13.85 -15.90
CA ASP A 152 -2.44 15.06 -16.72
C ASP A 152 -1.11 15.73 -16.30
N MET A 153 -0.63 15.51 -15.08
CA MET A 153 0.67 15.99 -14.64
C MET A 153 1.84 15.23 -15.28
N LEU A 154 1.61 13.99 -15.70
CA LEU A 154 2.54 13.21 -16.53
C LEU A 154 2.42 13.65 -18.00
N THR A 155 2.79 14.89 -18.28
CA THR A 155 2.72 15.47 -19.64
C THR A 155 3.61 14.69 -20.62
N ASP A 156 3.38 14.85 -21.92
CA ASP A 156 4.21 14.21 -22.95
C ASP A 156 5.69 14.60 -22.83
N ASP A 157 5.96 15.83 -22.38
CA ASP A 157 7.32 16.31 -22.15
C ASP A 157 7.97 15.62 -20.93
N VAL A 158 7.25 15.46 -19.81
CA VAL A 158 7.71 14.68 -18.66
C VAL A 158 8.01 13.24 -19.07
N MET A 159 7.11 12.60 -19.79
CA MET A 159 7.26 11.21 -20.24
C MET A 159 8.43 11.06 -21.23
N ALA A 160 8.64 12.03 -22.13
CA ALA A 160 9.76 12.03 -23.04
C ALA A 160 11.11 12.19 -22.32
N ARG A 161 11.19 13.05 -21.29
CA ARG A 161 12.40 13.16 -20.47
C ARG A 161 12.66 11.89 -19.67
N ALA A 162 11.63 11.30 -19.08
CA ALA A 162 11.73 10.06 -18.36
C ALA A 162 12.20 8.90 -19.29
N LYS A 163 11.64 8.80 -20.50
CA LYS A 163 12.08 7.82 -21.51
C LYS A 163 13.54 8.01 -21.93
N ASN A 164 13.99 9.26 -22.07
CA ASN A 164 15.40 9.57 -22.37
C ASN A 164 16.35 9.20 -21.21
N PHE A 165 15.88 9.22 -19.97
CA PHE A 165 16.66 8.81 -18.81
C PHE A 165 16.86 7.30 -18.76
N SER A 166 15.77 6.52 -18.94
CA SER A 166 15.79 5.04 -18.97
C SER A 166 14.56 4.50 -19.68
N ASP A 167 14.68 3.33 -20.30
CA ASP A 167 13.54 2.56 -20.83
C ASP A 167 12.92 1.60 -19.82
N THR A 168 13.44 1.55 -18.60
CA THR A 168 12.91 0.76 -17.50
C THR A 168 12.11 1.63 -16.55
N ALA A 169 10.88 1.22 -16.24
CA ALA A 169 9.99 1.89 -15.32
C ALA A 169 9.53 0.97 -14.19
N ILE A 170 9.38 1.50 -12.99
CA ILE A 170 8.75 0.86 -11.84
C ILE A 170 7.46 1.60 -11.52
N ILE A 171 6.37 0.88 -11.37
CA ILE A 171 5.09 1.40 -10.85
C ILE A 171 4.90 0.85 -9.45
N VAL A 172 4.64 1.72 -8.46
CA VAL A 172 4.34 1.31 -7.09
C VAL A 172 2.87 1.61 -6.78
N ILE A 173 2.08 0.56 -6.52
CA ILE A 173 0.66 0.66 -6.20
C ILE A 173 0.47 0.38 -4.72
N GLY A 174 -0.21 1.28 -4.00
CA GLY A 174 -0.45 1.17 -2.57
C GLY A 174 -1.91 0.89 -2.22
N ARG A 175 -2.17 -0.07 -1.32
CA ARG A 175 -3.46 -0.30 -0.68
C ARG A 175 -3.25 -0.55 0.80
N THR A 176 -3.79 0.32 1.63
CA THR A 176 -3.79 0.10 3.08
C THR A 176 -5.01 -0.72 3.49
N SER A 177 -4.87 -1.44 4.59
CA SER A 177 -5.99 -2.09 5.26
C SER A 177 -6.42 -1.30 6.47
N ALA A 178 -7.74 -1.18 6.70
CA ALA A 178 -8.30 -0.56 7.89
C ALA A 178 -9.03 -1.62 8.72
N GLU A 179 -8.78 -1.61 10.04
CA GLU A 179 -9.53 -2.43 10.98
C GLU A 179 -10.96 -1.90 11.12
N ASN A 180 -11.93 -2.79 11.28
CA ASN A 180 -13.36 -2.50 11.41
C ASN A 180 -14.00 -1.76 10.21
N SER A 181 -13.42 -1.89 9.03
CA SER A 181 -13.98 -1.32 7.81
C SER A 181 -13.95 -2.36 6.70
N ASP A 182 -15.09 -2.51 6.02
CA ASP A 182 -15.14 -3.30 4.80
C ASP A 182 -14.43 -2.57 3.67
N LEU A 183 -13.71 -3.32 2.84
CA LEU A 183 -13.17 -2.83 1.59
C LEU A 183 -14.19 -3.10 0.49
N SER A 184 -14.66 -2.06 -0.18
CA SER A 184 -15.52 -2.26 -1.33
C SER A 184 -14.71 -2.85 -2.50
N PRO A 185 -15.37 -3.60 -3.42
CA PRO A 185 -14.68 -4.17 -4.58
C PRO A 185 -13.94 -3.12 -5.43
N GLU A 186 -14.46 -1.90 -5.49
CA GLU A 186 -13.85 -0.79 -6.26
C GLU A 186 -12.48 -0.39 -5.70
N ILE A 187 -12.27 -0.50 -4.38
CA ILE A 187 -10.98 -0.21 -3.75
C ILE A 187 -9.94 -1.28 -4.08
N LEU A 188 -10.41 -2.50 -4.36
CA LEU A 188 -9.57 -3.64 -4.71
C LEU A 188 -9.19 -3.68 -6.20
N SER A 189 -9.70 -2.73 -6.99
CA SER A 189 -9.34 -2.51 -8.39
C SER A 189 -8.45 -1.27 -8.54
N LEU A 190 -7.89 -1.05 -9.74
CA LEU A 190 -7.21 0.20 -10.05
C LEU A 190 -8.25 1.34 -10.09
N SER A 191 -7.94 2.47 -9.44
CA SER A 191 -8.67 3.71 -9.63
C SER A 191 -8.49 4.25 -11.06
N ASP A 192 -9.35 5.15 -11.50
CA ASP A 192 -9.24 5.77 -12.84
C ASP A 192 -7.87 6.45 -13.03
N ALA A 193 -7.34 7.11 -12.00
CA ALA A 193 -6.03 7.76 -12.04
C ALA A 193 -4.88 6.75 -12.13
N GLU A 194 -4.93 5.66 -11.36
CA GLU A 194 -3.94 4.58 -11.44
C GLU A 194 -3.99 3.88 -12.79
N ARG A 195 -5.20 3.60 -13.32
CA ARG A 195 -5.36 3.00 -14.66
C ARG A 195 -4.74 3.89 -15.74
N ALA A 196 -5.03 5.18 -15.72
CA ALA A 196 -4.48 6.11 -16.70
C ALA A 196 -2.95 6.28 -16.56
N MET A 197 -2.40 6.23 -15.34
CA MET A 197 -0.95 6.18 -15.11
C MET A 197 -0.35 4.90 -15.70
N VAL A 198 -0.93 3.74 -15.40
CA VAL A 198 -0.49 2.43 -15.95
C VAL A 198 -0.51 2.45 -17.48
N ASP A 199 -1.61 2.90 -18.09
CA ASP A 199 -1.74 3.03 -19.55
C ASP A 199 -0.62 3.87 -20.14
N LYS A 200 -0.35 5.03 -19.55
CA LYS A 200 0.67 5.96 -20.02
C LYS A 200 2.07 5.38 -19.87
N VAL A 201 2.38 4.78 -18.73
CA VAL A 201 3.69 4.18 -18.46
C VAL A 201 3.88 2.95 -19.35
N ALA A 202 2.93 2.03 -19.41
CA ALA A 202 3.04 0.81 -20.21
C ALA A 202 3.12 1.07 -21.71
N SER A 203 2.52 2.17 -22.20
CA SER A 203 2.65 2.59 -23.60
C SER A 203 3.96 3.30 -23.92
N THR A 204 4.64 3.86 -22.91
CA THR A 204 5.86 4.63 -23.09
C THR A 204 7.13 3.77 -22.96
N PHE A 205 7.18 2.89 -21.97
CA PHE A 205 8.37 2.10 -21.63
C PHE A 205 8.25 0.66 -22.11
N SER A 206 9.37 0.03 -22.46
CA SER A 206 9.39 -1.36 -22.91
C SER A 206 9.60 -2.37 -21.79
N GLU A 207 10.13 -1.94 -20.65
CA GLU A 207 10.33 -2.75 -19.46
C GLU A 207 9.64 -2.09 -18.25
N VAL A 208 8.49 -2.59 -17.89
CA VAL A 208 7.72 -2.09 -16.74
C VAL A 208 7.68 -3.16 -15.65
N ILE A 209 7.99 -2.74 -14.43
CA ILE A 209 7.94 -3.54 -13.21
C ILE A 209 6.82 -2.99 -12.34
N VAL A 210 5.91 -3.83 -11.84
CA VAL A 210 4.86 -3.40 -10.92
C VAL A 210 5.13 -3.94 -9.53
N LEU A 211 5.19 -3.05 -8.54
CA LEU A 211 5.33 -3.39 -7.13
C LEU A 211 4.03 -3.08 -6.40
N PHE A 212 3.52 -4.07 -5.69
CA PHE A 212 2.30 -3.94 -4.90
C PHE A 212 2.67 -3.78 -3.41
N ASN A 213 2.58 -2.55 -2.92
CA ASN A 213 2.72 -2.23 -1.49
C ASN A 213 1.33 -2.31 -0.83
N ILE A 214 0.88 -3.53 -0.56
CA ILE A 214 -0.50 -3.83 -0.17
C ILE A 214 -0.55 -4.78 1.03
N GLY A 215 -1.56 -4.60 1.88
CA GLY A 215 -1.86 -5.50 3.00
C GLY A 215 -3.10 -6.38 2.77
N ASN A 216 -3.66 -6.35 1.57
CA ASN A 216 -4.89 -7.05 1.18
C ASN A 216 -4.76 -7.59 -0.25
N VAL A 217 -5.70 -8.42 -0.65
CA VAL A 217 -5.82 -8.86 -2.06
C VAL A 217 -6.35 -7.71 -2.90
N MET A 218 -5.85 -7.57 -4.14
CA MET A 218 -6.43 -6.68 -5.15
C MET A 218 -6.44 -7.35 -6.52
N GLU A 219 -7.19 -6.78 -7.44
CA GLU A 219 -7.27 -7.21 -8.83
C GLU A 219 -5.91 -7.02 -9.53
N MET A 220 -5.44 -8.06 -10.20
CA MET A 220 -4.13 -8.06 -10.85
C MET A 220 -4.18 -8.46 -12.33
N GLY A 221 -5.39 -8.60 -12.92
CA GLY A 221 -5.56 -9.00 -14.31
C GLY A 221 -4.88 -8.05 -15.29
N PHE A 222 -4.78 -6.78 -14.96
CA PHE A 222 -4.12 -5.77 -15.80
C PHE A 222 -2.64 -6.08 -16.09
N LEU A 223 -1.98 -6.91 -15.29
CA LEU A 223 -0.58 -7.31 -15.54
C LEU A 223 -0.40 -8.06 -16.86
N ASP A 224 -1.45 -8.67 -17.37
CA ASP A 224 -1.43 -9.41 -18.65
C ASP A 224 -2.00 -8.61 -19.82
N GLU A 225 -2.55 -7.42 -19.57
CA GLU A 225 -3.08 -6.53 -20.62
C GLU A 225 -1.96 -5.83 -21.40
N TYR A 226 -0.74 -5.72 -20.84
CA TYR A 226 0.38 -4.98 -21.41
C TYR A 226 1.62 -5.86 -21.57
N GLU A 227 2.10 -6.02 -22.80
CA GLU A 227 3.33 -6.74 -23.10
C GLU A 227 4.59 -6.11 -22.45
N SER A 228 4.54 -4.80 -22.19
CA SER A 228 5.63 -4.07 -21.53
C SER A 228 5.72 -4.31 -20.03
N ILE A 229 4.67 -4.80 -19.37
CA ILE A 229 4.74 -5.22 -17.96
C ILE A 229 5.45 -6.57 -17.89
N LYS A 230 6.75 -6.53 -17.66
CA LYS A 230 7.64 -7.68 -17.68
C LYS A 230 7.84 -8.34 -16.33
N ALA A 231 7.73 -7.58 -15.23
CA ALA A 231 7.88 -8.11 -13.89
C ALA A 231 6.82 -7.53 -12.94
N ALA A 232 6.44 -8.31 -11.93
CA ALA A 232 5.56 -7.86 -10.87
C ALA A 232 5.86 -8.60 -9.57
N ALA A 233 5.80 -7.88 -8.44
CA ALA A 233 5.99 -8.46 -7.12
C ALA A 233 5.07 -7.81 -6.08
N ILE A 234 4.63 -8.60 -5.10
CA ILE A 234 3.98 -8.08 -3.89
C ILE A 234 5.08 -7.88 -2.85
N ILE A 235 5.19 -6.63 -2.38
CA ILE A 235 6.12 -6.21 -1.34
C ILE A 235 5.40 -5.93 -0.01
N TRP A 236 4.19 -6.41 0.13
CA TRP A 236 3.34 -6.30 1.31
C TRP A 236 3.38 -4.91 1.99
N ILE A 237 3.41 -4.90 3.32
CA ILE A 237 3.59 -3.73 4.19
C ILE A 237 4.86 -3.97 5.00
N PRO A 238 6.02 -3.47 4.55
CA PRO A 238 7.34 -3.93 4.98
C PRO A 238 7.77 -3.44 6.37
N GLY A 239 6.95 -2.62 7.04
CA GLY A 239 7.33 -2.05 8.33
C GLY A 239 8.43 -1.00 8.22
N GLU A 240 9.10 -0.73 9.36
CA GLU A 240 10.08 0.34 9.46
C GLU A 240 11.35 0.09 8.62
N PHE A 241 11.79 -1.18 8.48
CA PHE A 241 13.08 -1.51 7.88
C PHE A 241 13.01 -2.41 6.66
N GLY A 242 11.88 -3.09 6.45
CA GLY A 242 11.76 -4.13 5.41
C GLY A 242 11.89 -3.60 3.98
N MET A 243 11.72 -2.30 3.75
CA MET A 243 11.91 -1.72 2.43
C MET A 243 13.31 -1.96 1.85
N ARG A 244 14.34 -2.19 2.71
CA ARG A 244 15.68 -2.63 2.28
C ARG A 244 15.64 -3.92 1.48
N ALA A 245 14.81 -4.88 1.90
CA ALA A 245 14.65 -6.14 1.19
C ALA A 245 14.11 -5.95 -0.23
N VAL A 246 13.26 -4.94 -0.43
CA VAL A 246 12.75 -4.59 -1.77
C VAL A 246 13.89 -4.12 -2.68
N GLY A 247 14.76 -3.23 -2.20
CA GLY A 247 15.95 -2.81 -2.93
C GLY A 247 16.87 -3.98 -3.26
N GLN A 248 17.10 -4.86 -2.29
CA GLN A 248 17.94 -6.07 -2.45
C GLN A 248 17.32 -7.09 -3.43
N MET A 249 16.02 -7.22 -3.49
CA MET A 249 15.32 -8.01 -4.50
C MET A 249 15.50 -7.40 -5.89
N LEU A 250 15.33 -6.10 -6.00
CA LEU A 250 15.46 -5.39 -7.27
C LEU A 250 16.89 -5.44 -7.84
N ASN A 251 17.93 -5.40 -7.00
CA ASN A 251 19.32 -5.49 -7.45
C ASN A 251 19.85 -6.92 -7.59
N GLY A 252 19.12 -7.92 -7.09
CA GLY A 252 19.46 -9.35 -7.18
C GLY A 252 20.29 -9.90 -6.03
N GLU A 253 20.49 -9.15 -4.95
CA GLU A 253 21.12 -9.67 -3.73
C GLU A 253 20.24 -10.72 -3.06
N VAL A 254 18.93 -10.61 -3.22
CA VAL A 254 17.93 -11.52 -2.65
C VAL A 254 17.04 -12.06 -3.75
N ASN A 255 16.82 -13.38 -3.70
CA ASN A 255 15.84 -14.05 -4.53
C ASN A 255 14.57 -14.30 -3.71
N PRO A 256 13.43 -13.64 -4.01
CA PRO A 256 12.23 -13.74 -3.20
C PRO A 256 11.69 -15.16 -3.15
N SER A 257 11.32 -15.62 -1.94
CA SER A 257 10.84 -16.98 -1.69
C SER A 257 9.37 -17.05 -1.27
N GLY A 258 8.72 -15.89 -1.06
CA GLY A 258 7.34 -15.78 -0.65
C GLY A 258 6.36 -16.48 -1.60
N ARG A 259 5.22 -16.89 -1.06
CA ARG A 259 4.14 -17.54 -1.81
C ARG A 259 2.82 -16.87 -1.47
N LEU A 260 1.92 -16.84 -2.45
CA LEU A 260 0.56 -16.39 -2.22
C LEU A 260 -0.13 -17.33 -1.22
N ALA A 261 -0.79 -16.74 -0.22
CA ALA A 261 -1.62 -17.46 0.74
C ALA A 261 -3.03 -17.75 0.18
N ASP A 262 -3.41 -17.06 -0.90
CA ASP A 262 -4.72 -17.18 -1.53
C ASP A 262 -4.61 -17.08 -3.05
N THR A 263 -5.69 -17.40 -3.76
CA THR A 263 -5.81 -17.19 -5.21
C THR A 263 -6.17 -15.75 -5.49
N VAL A 264 -5.38 -15.10 -6.33
CA VAL A 264 -5.65 -13.73 -6.81
C VAL A 264 -6.35 -13.84 -8.16
N ALA A 265 -7.57 -13.29 -8.26
CA ALA A 265 -8.35 -13.31 -9.48
C ALA A 265 -7.89 -12.22 -10.47
N TYR A 266 -8.16 -12.43 -11.74
CA TYR A 266 -7.97 -11.40 -12.79
C TYR A 266 -8.87 -10.19 -12.54
N SER A 267 -10.13 -10.42 -12.18
CA SER A 267 -11.05 -9.41 -11.69
C SER A 267 -11.53 -9.77 -10.29
N ILE A 268 -11.66 -8.78 -9.43
CA ILE A 268 -12.21 -8.99 -8.09
C ILE A 268 -13.64 -9.53 -8.14
N TYR A 269 -14.38 -9.25 -9.22
CA TYR A 269 -15.74 -9.74 -9.44
C TYR A 269 -15.80 -11.21 -9.87
N ASP A 270 -14.67 -11.84 -10.18
CA ASP A 270 -14.59 -13.27 -10.48
C ASP A 270 -14.68 -14.13 -9.22
N HIS A 271 -14.43 -13.56 -8.04
CA HIS A 271 -14.59 -14.25 -6.77
C HIS A 271 -16.08 -14.46 -6.46
N PRO A 272 -16.53 -15.69 -6.18
CA PRO A 272 -17.93 -15.94 -5.84
C PRO A 272 -18.39 -15.19 -4.58
N SER A 273 -17.51 -14.98 -3.61
CA SER A 273 -17.80 -14.19 -2.41
C SER A 273 -18.07 -12.71 -2.72
N THR A 274 -17.46 -12.14 -3.76
CA THR A 274 -17.70 -10.75 -4.17
C THR A 274 -19.11 -10.56 -4.71
N GLN A 275 -19.69 -11.58 -5.34
CA GLN A 275 -21.06 -11.55 -5.86
C GLN A 275 -22.10 -11.37 -4.75
N ASN A 276 -21.74 -11.79 -3.54
CA ASN A 276 -22.59 -11.74 -2.35
C ASN A 276 -21.98 -10.86 -1.24
N PHE A 277 -21.09 -9.94 -1.62
CA PHE A 277 -20.44 -9.06 -0.68
C PHE A 277 -21.42 -8.07 -0.08
N GLY A 278 -21.40 -7.96 1.26
CA GLY A 278 -22.21 -7.00 2.00
C GLY A 278 -22.82 -7.56 3.27
N THR A 279 -23.57 -6.70 3.91
CA THR A 279 -24.34 -7.01 5.11
C THR A 279 -25.82 -6.90 4.80
N TYR A 280 -26.59 -7.89 5.15
CA TYR A 280 -28.03 -7.96 4.96
C TYR A 280 -28.74 -7.67 6.30
N GLU A 281 -29.93 -7.10 6.25
CA GLU A 281 -30.71 -6.75 7.43
C GLU A 281 -31.97 -7.60 7.51
N TYR A 282 -32.22 -8.19 8.70
CA TYR A 282 -33.50 -8.81 9.01
C TYR A 282 -34.56 -7.76 9.37
N ASP A 283 -35.82 -8.13 9.22
CA ASP A 283 -36.93 -7.37 9.81
C ASP A 283 -36.73 -7.25 11.32
N GLY A 284 -36.36 -6.06 11.80
CA GLY A 284 -36.09 -5.82 13.23
C GLY A 284 -34.71 -5.21 13.52
N GLY A 285 -33.88 -4.97 12.50
CA GLY A 285 -32.61 -4.26 12.61
C GLY A 285 -31.42 -5.09 13.03
N GLU A 286 -31.53 -6.42 12.96
CA GLU A 286 -30.40 -7.32 13.11
C GLU A 286 -29.74 -7.57 11.75
N TYR A 287 -28.41 -7.69 11.73
CA TYR A 287 -27.64 -7.88 10.50
C TYR A 287 -27.11 -9.30 10.39
N TYR A 288 -26.93 -9.76 9.14
CA TYR A 288 -26.33 -11.06 8.84
C TYR A 288 -25.48 -11.02 7.58
N VAL A 289 -24.62 -11.99 7.42
CA VAL A 289 -23.80 -12.22 6.22
C VAL A 289 -24.14 -13.61 5.67
N GLU A 290 -24.29 -13.71 4.36
CA GLU A 290 -24.56 -14.99 3.69
C GLU A 290 -23.29 -15.54 3.01
N TYR A 291 -22.93 -16.77 3.34
CA TYR A 291 -21.84 -17.51 2.69
C TYR A 291 -22.40 -18.42 1.60
N GLN A 292 -22.94 -17.82 0.53
CA GLN A 292 -23.58 -18.56 -0.57
C GLN A 292 -22.60 -19.44 -1.33
N GLU A 293 -21.32 -19.03 -1.41
CA GLU A 293 -20.24 -19.77 -2.03
C GLU A 293 -19.88 -21.07 -1.27
N GLY A 294 -20.23 -21.19 -0.01
CA GLY A 294 -19.93 -22.33 0.82
C GLY A 294 -18.41 -22.59 0.93
N ILE A 295 -17.95 -23.76 0.50
CA ILE A 295 -16.52 -24.11 0.51
C ILE A 295 -15.78 -23.67 -0.76
N TYR A 296 -16.48 -23.14 -1.75
CA TYR A 296 -15.90 -22.78 -3.05
C TYR A 296 -15.32 -21.38 -3.03
N VAL A 297 -14.19 -21.22 -2.33
CA VAL A 297 -13.39 -19.99 -2.25
C VAL A 297 -11.95 -20.27 -2.69
N GLY A 298 -11.30 -19.26 -3.25
CA GLY A 298 -9.93 -19.36 -3.72
C GLY A 298 -9.74 -20.50 -4.73
N TYR A 299 -8.68 -21.27 -4.60
CA TYR A 299 -8.35 -22.36 -5.54
C TYR A 299 -9.47 -23.41 -5.66
N ARG A 300 -10.25 -23.64 -4.62
CA ARG A 300 -11.39 -24.58 -4.67
C ARG A 300 -12.51 -24.15 -5.60
N TYR A 301 -12.54 -22.90 -6.00
CA TYR A 301 -13.46 -22.38 -7.02
C TYR A 301 -12.79 -22.32 -8.39
N PHE A 302 -11.59 -21.73 -8.45
CA PHE A 302 -10.94 -21.46 -9.72
C PHE A 302 -10.33 -22.71 -10.38
N GLU A 303 -10.08 -23.78 -9.62
CA GLU A 303 -9.47 -25.02 -10.09
C GLU A 303 -10.49 -26.19 -10.26
N THR A 304 -11.77 -25.92 -10.04
CA THR A 304 -12.86 -26.89 -10.30
C THR A 304 -13.58 -26.55 -11.58
#